data_c26d8519cea6cfeccff325d16c5faa25
#
_entry.id   c26d8519cea6cfeccff325d16c5faa25
#
_cell.length_a   1.000
_cell.length_b   1.000
_cell.length_c   1.000
_cell.angle_alpha   90.00
_cell.angle_beta   90.00
_cell.angle_gamma   90.00
#
_symmetry.space_group_name_H-M   'P 1'
#
loop_
_entity.id
_entity.type
_entity.pdbx_description
1 polymer ?
#
loop_
_entity_poly.entity_id
_entity_poly.type
_entity_poly.pdbx_seq_one_letter_code
_entity_poly.pdbx_strand_id
1 'polypeptide(L)'
;PMLITIFDIFIMEKCTEEMGFTDLVTRFMSHAVPAGLLPATAFLSVACITFFAASFWTLIVIAFPIFLPMAVSMGVNPSLVIGAVMSGVALGSQTCLYSDAVFMVAAGTGVPNDTQFRVVWPVVLCGVIPATILFIVAGFIL
;
A
#
# COMPACT_ATOMS: atom_id res chain seq x y z
N PRO A 1 -13.77 -5.05 21.73
CA PRO A 1 -13.04 -3.97 21.04
C PRO A 1 -12.88 -4.25 19.56
N MET A 2 -12.50 -5.47 19.12
CA MET A 2 -12.31 -5.80 17.70
C MET A 2 -13.55 -5.58 16.83
N LEU A 3 -14.73 -5.93 17.32
CA LEU A 3 -16.00 -5.75 16.60
C LEU A 3 -16.32 -4.25 16.38
N ILE A 4 -16.01 -3.40 17.34
CA ILE A 4 -16.21 -1.95 17.23
C ILE A 4 -15.32 -1.37 16.14
N THR A 5 -14.05 -1.77 16.11
CA THR A 5 -13.10 -1.31 15.08
C THR A 5 -13.53 -1.75 13.66
N ILE A 6 -14.05 -2.97 13.52
CA ILE A 6 -14.58 -3.46 12.23
C ILE A 6 -15.80 -2.63 11.82
N PHE A 7 -16.67 -2.29 12.76
CA PHE A 7 -17.88 -1.50 12.50
C PHE A 7 -17.53 -0.06 12.09
N ASP A 8 -16.55 0.57 12.76
CA ASP A 8 -16.01 1.90 12.41
C ASP A 8 -15.41 1.92 11.01
N ILE A 9 -14.70 0.86 10.63
CA ILE A 9 -14.12 0.71 9.29
C ILE A 9 -15.22 0.66 8.22
N PHE A 10 -16.29 -0.14 8.42
CA PHE A 10 -17.42 -0.22 7.49
C PHE A 10 -18.19 1.09 7.38
N ILE A 11 -18.36 1.84 8.48
CA ILE A 11 -19.00 3.16 8.46
C ILE A 11 -18.15 4.16 7.68
N MET A 12 -16.84 4.19 7.93
CA MET A 12 -15.91 5.06 7.19
C MET A 12 -15.89 4.73 5.69
N GLU A 13 -15.90 3.45 5.32
CA GLU A 13 -15.97 3.00 3.93
C GLU A 13 -17.25 3.51 3.25
N LYS A 14 -18.40 3.30 3.88
CA LYS A 14 -19.70 3.77 3.39
C LYS A 14 -19.76 5.30 3.26
N CYS A 15 -19.29 6.03 4.27
CA CYS A 15 -19.25 7.49 4.22
C CYS A 15 -18.35 8.00 3.07
N THR A 16 -17.22 7.36 2.86
CA THR A 16 -16.28 7.73 1.80
C THR A 16 -16.87 7.45 0.41
N GLU A 17 -17.62 6.37 0.27
CA GLU A 17 -18.32 5.99 -0.96
C GLU A 17 -19.45 6.97 -1.29
N GLU A 18 -20.29 7.30 -0.29
CA GLU A 18 -21.42 8.26 -0.45
C GLU A 18 -20.96 9.70 -0.69
N MET A 19 -19.80 10.10 -0.17
CA MET A 19 -19.22 11.43 -0.43
C MET A 19 -18.66 11.56 -1.86
N GLY A 20 -18.64 10.50 -2.66
CA GLY A 20 -18.08 10.52 -4.02
C GLY A 20 -16.56 10.74 -4.05
N PHE A 21 -15.88 10.54 -2.92
CA PHE A 21 -14.44 10.69 -2.81
C PHE A 21 -13.71 9.72 -3.74
N THR A 22 -14.20 8.48 -3.80
CA THR A 22 -13.67 7.44 -4.71
C THR A 22 -13.77 7.86 -6.16
N ASP A 23 -14.90 8.45 -6.58
CA ASP A 23 -15.10 8.94 -7.94
C ASP A 23 -14.18 10.12 -8.27
N LEU A 24 -13.98 11.02 -7.32
CA LEU A 24 -13.10 12.17 -7.49
C LEU A 24 -11.65 11.74 -7.61
N VAL A 25 -11.19 10.84 -6.75
CA VAL A 25 -9.84 10.26 -6.81
C VAL A 25 -9.64 9.47 -8.10
N THR A 26 -10.62 8.67 -8.51
CA THR A 26 -10.57 7.88 -9.75
C THR A 26 -10.46 8.79 -10.97
N ARG A 27 -11.24 9.86 -11.05
CA ARG A 27 -11.17 10.84 -12.15
C ARG A 27 -9.84 11.59 -12.18
N PHE A 28 -9.34 12.00 -11.04
CA PHE A 28 -8.06 12.70 -10.96
C PHE A 28 -6.90 11.78 -11.37
N MET A 29 -6.91 10.54 -10.90
CA MET A 29 -5.88 9.55 -11.19
C MET A 29 -5.95 9.01 -12.63
N SER A 30 -7.14 8.79 -13.18
CA SER A 30 -7.29 8.33 -14.57
C SER A 30 -6.76 9.33 -15.59
N HIS A 31 -6.76 10.63 -15.25
CA HIS A 31 -6.12 11.67 -16.07
C HIS A 31 -4.60 11.76 -15.88
N ALA A 32 -4.10 11.38 -14.71
CA ALA A 32 -2.70 11.55 -14.36
C ALA A 32 -1.84 10.30 -14.65
N VAL A 33 -2.44 9.10 -14.64
CA VAL A 33 -1.72 7.83 -14.70
C VAL A 33 -2.26 6.94 -15.81
N PRO A 34 -1.45 6.53 -16.80
CA PRO A 34 -1.88 5.55 -17.80
C PRO A 34 -2.15 4.19 -17.14
N ALA A 35 -3.15 3.45 -17.67
CA ALA A 35 -3.64 2.20 -17.09
C ALA A 35 -2.53 1.18 -16.77
N GLY A 36 -1.54 1.03 -17.65
CA GLY A 36 -0.41 0.13 -17.44
C GLY A 36 0.53 0.52 -16.29
N LEU A 37 0.53 1.79 -15.87
CA LEU A 37 1.34 2.27 -14.74
C LEU A 37 0.59 2.24 -13.40
N LEU A 38 -0.72 1.94 -13.40
CA LEU A 38 -1.54 1.93 -12.20
C LEU A 38 -1.00 1.00 -11.10
N PRO A 39 -0.59 -0.25 -11.36
CA PRO A 39 -0.06 -1.13 -10.31
C PRO A 39 1.25 -0.60 -9.71
N ALA A 40 2.13 -0.05 -10.53
CA ALA A 40 3.40 0.50 -10.06
C ALA A 40 3.21 1.77 -9.23
N THR A 41 2.30 2.65 -9.64
CA THR A 41 1.98 3.87 -8.87
C THR A 41 1.24 3.54 -7.58
N ALA A 42 0.34 2.55 -7.58
CA ALA A 42 -0.30 2.04 -6.37
C ALA A 42 0.75 1.47 -5.40
N PHE A 43 1.67 0.66 -5.87
CA PHE A 43 2.76 0.09 -5.08
C PHE A 43 3.61 1.18 -4.42
N LEU A 44 4.10 2.15 -5.20
CA LEU A 44 4.99 3.21 -4.70
C LEU A 44 4.27 4.18 -3.76
N SER A 45 3.06 4.61 -4.10
CA SER A 45 2.29 5.55 -3.27
C SER A 45 1.92 4.92 -1.93
N VAL A 46 1.45 3.68 -1.94
CA VAL A 46 1.11 2.94 -0.72
C VAL A 46 2.34 2.67 0.12
N ALA A 47 3.48 2.28 -0.48
CA ALA A 47 4.74 2.09 0.24
C ALA A 47 5.22 3.38 0.92
N CYS A 48 5.13 4.52 0.22
CA CYS A 48 5.50 5.82 0.77
C CYS A 48 4.58 6.22 1.94
N ILE A 49 3.28 6.09 1.78
CA ILE A 49 2.31 6.42 2.83
C ILE A 49 2.50 5.50 4.05
N THR A 50 2.70 4.19 3.83
CA THR A 50 2.95 3.23 4.91
C THR A 50 4.23 3.52 5.67
N PHE A 51 5.27 3.98 4.98
CA PHE A 51 6.51 4.39 5.62
C PHE A 51 6.30 5.50 6.64
N PHE A 52 5.45 6.49 6.34
CA PHE A 52 5.14 7.59 7.26
C PHE A 52 4.08 7.23 8.30
N ALA A 53 3.07 6.45 7.93
CA ALA A 53 1.96 6.09 8.81
C ALA A 53 2.31 4.97 9.81
N ALA A 54 3.32 4.16 9.51
CA ALA A 54 3.80 3.04 10.32
C ALA A 54 2.76 1.94 10.64
N SER A 55 1.55 2.01 10.06
CA SER A 55 0.44 1.11 10.35
C SER A 55 0.11 0.23 9.16
N PHE A 56 0.38 -1.07 9.30
CA PHE A 56 0.12 -2.07 8.26
C PHE A 56 -1.38 -2.25 8.00
N TRP A 57 -2.16 -2.48 9.04
CA TRP A 57 -3.58 -2.82 8.92
C TRP A 57 -4.45 -1.66 8.45
N THR A 58 -4.22 -0.47 8.99
CA THR A 58 -4.98 0.73 8.65
C THR A 58 -4.86 1.08 7.18
N LEU A 59 -3.66 0.94 6.60
CA LEU A 59 -3.45 1.29 5.21
C LEU A 59 -4.01 0.27 4.21
N ILE A 60 -4.05 -1.01 4.56
CA ILE A 60 -4.75 -2.00 3.75
C ILE A 60 -6.22 -1.63 3.62
N VAL A 61 -6.87 -1.30 4.74
CA VAL A 61 -8.29 -0.96 4.78
C VAL A 61 -8.60 0.31 3.98
N ILE A 62 -7.72 1.31 4.03
CA ILE A 62 -7.91 2.57 3.28
C ILE A 62 -7.56 2.42 1.80
N ALA A 63 -6.53 1.65 1.46
CA ALA A 63 -6.04 1.52 0.10
C ALA A 63 -6.98 0.70 -0.80
N PHE A 64 -7.58 -0.37 -0.29
CA PHE A 64 -8.44 -1.23 -1.12
C PHE A 64 -9.67 -0.52 -1.68
N PRO A 65 -10.48 0.23 -0.90
CA PRO A 65 -11.62 0.97 -1.44
C PRO A 65 -11.25 2.01 -2.50
N ILE A 66 -10.02 2.48 -2.51
CA ILE A 66 -9.53 3.48 -3.47
C ILE A 66 -9.03 2.81 -4.75
N PHE A 67 -8.11 1.85 -4.61
CA PHE A 67 -7.42 1.27 -5.77
C PHE A 67 -8.21 0.18 -6.50
N LEU A 68 -9.13 -0.54 -5.83
CA LEU A 68 -9.94 -1.57 -6.48
C LEU A 68 -10.93 -1.00 -7.51
N PRO A 69 -11.77 0.00 -7.17
CA PRO A 69 -12.66 0.63 -8.15
C PRO A 69 -11.89 1.27 -9.31
N MET A 70 -10.72 1.86 -9.01
CA MET A 70 -9.83 2.40 -10.04
C MET A 70 -9.36 1.32 -11.02
N ALA A 71 -8.91 0.18 -10.52
CA ALA A 71 -8.48 -0.94 -11.35
C ALA A 71 -9.59 -1.39 -12.31
N VAL A 72 -10.80 -1.54 -11.80
CA VAL A 72 -11.98 -1.94 -12.59
C VAL A 72 -12.34 -0.87 -13.63
N SER A 73 -12.33 0.41 -13.25
CA SER A 73 -12.69 1.52 -14.16
C SER A 73 -11.67 1.72 -15.29
N MET A 74 -10.40 1.41 -15.04
CA MET A 74 -9.31 1.50 -16.02
C MET A 74 -9.08 0.20 -16.81
N GLY A 75 -9.84 -0.86 -16.53
CA GLY A 75 -9.71 -2.16 -17.20
C GLY A 75 -8.42 -2.91 -16.85
N VAL A 76 -7.77 -2.56 -15.73
CA VAL A 76 -6.59 -3.26 -15.23
C VAL A 76 -7.02 -4.45 -14.37
N ASN A 77 -6.27 -5.53 -14.43
CA ASN A 77 -6.57 -6.73 -13.65
C ASN A 77 -6.56 -6.42 -12.13
N PRO A 78 -7.70 -6.54 -11.43
CA PRO A 78 -7.78 -6.23 -10.00
C PRO A 78 -6.81 -7.02 -9.13
N SER A 79 -6.52 -8.28 -9.49
CA SER A 79 -5.59 -9.14 -8.75
C SER A 79 -4.17 -8.57 -8.75
N LEU A 80 -3.76 -7.93 -9.85
CA LEU A 80 -2.45 -7.29 -9.96
C LEU A 80 -2.35 -6.06 -9.04
N VAL A 81 -3.41 -5.27 -8.97
CA VAL A 81 -3.47 -4.08 -8.11
C VAL A 81 -3.53 -4.47 -6.63
N ILE A 82 -4.26 -5.54 -6.29
CA ILE A 82 -4.24 -6.12 -4.93
C ILE A 82 -2.82 -6.53 -4.54
N GLY A 83 -2.12 -7.25 -5.42
CA GLY A 83 -0.72 -7.64 -5.19
C GLY A 83 0.20 -6.44 -5.00
N ALA A 84 0.01 -5.38 -5.79
CA ALA A 84 0.79 -4.15 -5.69
C ALA A 84 0.57 -3.42 -4.35
N VAL A 85 -0.70 -3.27 -3.94
CA VAL A 85 -1.06 -2.64 -2.66
C VAL A 85 -0.48 -3.44 -1.49
N MET A 86 -0.68 -4.75 -1.45
CA MET A 86 -0.17 -5.62 -0.38
C MET A 86 1.35 -5.57 -0.27
N SER A 87 2.04 -5.63 -1.41
CA SER A 87 3.50 -5.53 -1.48
C SER A 87 3.99 -4.15 -1.02
N GLY A 88 3.29 -3.07 -1.41
CA GLY A 88 3.60 -1.71 -1.00
C GLY A 88 3.46 -1.51 0.52
N VAL A 89 2.37 -1.99 1.10
CA VAL A 89 2.15 -1.93 2.57
C VAL A 89 3.22 -2.73 3.30
N ALA A 90 3.51 -3.95 2.86
CA ALA A 90 4.54 -4.79 3.47
C ALA A 90 5.92 -4.12 3.44
N LEU A 91 6.29 -3.56 2.31
CA LEU A 91 7.56 -2.86 2.13
C LEU A 91 7.66 -1.62 3.03
N GLY A 92 6.63 -0.77 3.04
CA GLY A 92 6.61 0.44 3.86
C GLY A 92 6.67 0.13 5.36
N SER A 93 5.94 -0.89 5.83
CA SER A 93 5.94 -1.30 7.24
C SER A 93 7.29 -1.86 7.71
N GLN A 94 7.99 -2.59 6.86
CA GLN A 94 9.31 -3.14 7.19
C GLN A 94 10.43 -2.09 7.15
N THR A 95 10.23 -1.00 6.43
CA THR A 95 11.21 0.09 6.31
C THR A 95 11.03 1.19 7.35
N CYS A 96 9.89 1.26 8.02
CA CYS A 96 9.62 2.28 9.03
C CYS A 96 10.32 1.97 10.35
N LEU A 97 10.92 3.00 10.99
CA LEU A 97 11.61 2.88 12.28
C LEU A 97 10.71 2.54 13.47
N TYR A 98 9.42 2.87 13.37
CA TYR A 98 8.43 2.76 14.46
C TYR A 98 7.20 1.93 14.06
N SER A 99 7.35 1.03 13.11
CA SER A 99 6.33 0.06 12.76
C SER A 99 6.20 -1.04 13.81
N ASP A 100 4.99 -1.53 14.01
CA ASP A 100 4.70 -2.66 14.93
C ASP A 100 5.58 -3.88 14.61
N ALA A 101 5.82 -4.17 13.34
CA ALA A 101 6.67 -5.28 12.90
C ALA A 101 8.12 -5.12 13.36
N VAL A 102 8.68 -3.91 13.25
CA VAL A 102 10.06 -3.62 13.66
C VAL A 102 10.21 -3.71 15.18
N PHE A 103 9.23 -3.21 15.94
CA PHE A 103 9.23 -3.35 17.41
C PHE A 103 9.13 -4.81 17.85
N MET A 104 8.31 -5.64 17.19
CA MET A 104 8.21 -7.06 17.50
C MET A 104 9.53 -7.80 17.25
N VAL A 105 10.21 -7.50 16.15
CA VAL A 105 11.53 -8.07 15.84
C VAL A 105 12.57 -7.60 16.84
N ALA A 106 12.61 -6.32 17.18
CA ALA A 106 13.53 -5.78 18.19
C ALA A 106 13.32 -6.42 19.57
N ALA A 107 12.06 -6.61 19.98
CA ALA A 107 11.73 -7.28 21.24
C ALA A 107 12.14 -8.76 21.26
N GLY A 108 12.03 -9.44 20.11
CA GLY A 108 12.41 -10.86 20.01
C GLY A 108 13.90 -11.11 19.86
N THR A 109 14.62 -10.20 19.20
CA THR A 109 16.06 -10.38 18.90
C THR A 109 16.98 -9.59 19.83
N GLY A 110 16.46 -8.62 20.58
CA GLY A 110 17.26 -7.71 21.41
C GLY A 110 18.08 -6.69 20.59
N VAL A 111 17.87 -6.61 19.27
CA VAL A 111 18.58 -5.69 18.40
C VAL A 111 17.84 -4.34 18.39
N PRO A 112 18.51 -3.20 18.63
CA PRO A 112 17.86 -1.88 18.60
C PRO A 112 17.38 -1.52 17.20
N ASN A 113 16.24 -0.81 17.12
CA ASN A 113 15.55 -0.47 15.88
C ASN A 113 16.43 0.30 14.87
N ASP A 114 17.32 1.17 15.33
CA ASP A 114 18.23 1.92 14.48
C ASP A 114 19.25 1.02 13.74
N THR A 115 19.74 0.00 14.42
CA THR A 115 20.64 -0.99 13.82
C THR A 115 19.89 -1.82 12.78
N GLN A 116 18.69 -2.27 13.12
CA GLN A 116 17.82 -3.01 12.20
C GLN A 116 17.52 -2.18 10.94
N PHE A 117 17.15 -0.92 11.10
CA PHE A 117 16.87 -0.01 10.00
C PHE A 117 18.08 0.13 9.04
N ARG A 118 19.28 0.31 9.58
CA ARG A 118 20.50 0.45 8.77
C ARG A 118 20.82 -0.80 7.94
N VAL A 119 20.49 -1.98 8.45
CA VAL A 119 20.71 -3.25 7.74
C VAL A 119 19.61 -3.50 6.69
N VAL A 120 18.36 -3.19 7.02
CA VAL A 120 17.21 -3.46 6.16
C VAL A 120 17.14 -2.49 4.98
N TRP A 121 17.50 -1.22 5.18
CA TRP A 121 17.38 -0.16 4.18
C TRP A 121 18.05 -0.47 2.83
N PRO A 122 19.34 -0.89 2.76
CA PRO A 122 19.97 -1.20 1.48
C PRO A 122 19.34 -2.43 0.80
N VAL A 123 18.90 -3.43 1.58
CA VAL A 123 18.24 -4.63 1.04
C VAL A 123 16.89 -4.26 0.42
N VAL A 124 16.13 -3.39 1.09
CA VAL A 124 14.84 -2.91 0.58
C VAL A 124 15.02 -2.10 -0.70
N LEU A 125 15.99 -1.20 -0.76
CA LEU A 125 16.28 -0.44 -1.98
C LEU A 125 16.62 -1.35 -3.16
N CYS A 126 17.39 -2.41 -2.93
CA CYS A 126 17.68 -3.40 -3.95
C CYS A 126 16.41 -4.19 -4.38
N GLY A 127 15.43 -4.35 -3.51
CA GLY A 127 14.17 -5.04 -3.80
C GLY A 127 13.11 -4.16 -4.48
N VAL A 128 13.06 -2.87 -4.15
CA VAL A 128 12.08 -1.91 -4.70
C VAL A 128 12.22 -1.75 -6.21
N ILE A 129 13.46 -1.65 -6.69
CA ILE A 129 13.74 -1.42 -8.12
C ILE A 129 13.19 -2.56 -8.99
N PRO A 130 13.56 -3.85 -8.76
CA PRO A 130 13.01 -4.94 -9.56
C PRO A 130 11.50 -5.13 -9.36
N ALA A 131 10.97 -4.91 -8.15
CA ALA A 131 9.54 -4.99 -7.90
C ALA A 131 8.76 -3.94 -8.71
N THR A 132 9.23 -2.69 -8.75
CA THR A 132 8.61 -1.62 -9.53
C THR A 132 8.63 -1.95 -11.02
N ILE A 133 9.77 -2.41 -11.54
CA ILE A 133 9.90 -2.83 -12.95
C ILE A 133 8.92 -3.97 -13.27
N LEU A 134 8.82 -4.94 -12.37
CA LEU A 134 7.90 -6.09 -12.54
C LEU A 134 6.44 -5.64 -12.57
N PHE A 135 6.03 -4.73 -11.71
CA PHE A 135 4.67 -4.17 -11.72
C PHE A 135 4.39 -3.33 -12.96
N ILE A 136 5.38 -2.59 -13.48
CA ILE A 136 5.24 -1.87 -14.76
C ILE A 136 5.04 -2.86 -15.90
N VAL A 137 5.92 -3.85 -16.02
CA VAL A 137 5.84 -4.86 -17.08
C VAL A 137 4.52 -5.64 -17.01
N ALA A 138 4.13 -6.09 -15.81
CA ALA A 138 2.88 -6.79 -15.60
C ALA A 138 1.64 -5.94 -15.93
N GLY A 139 1.68 -4.64 -15.62
CA GLY A 139 0.60 -3.71 -15.95
C GLY A 139 0.43 -3.43 -17.45
N PHE A 140 1.48 -3.65 -18.27
CA PHE A 140 1.38 -3.54 -19.73
C PHE A 140 1.01 -4.86 -20.41
N ILE A 141 1.22 -6.01 -19.75
CA ILE A 141 0.96 -7.33 -20.33
C ILE A 141 -0.43 -7.87 -19.97
N LEU A 142 -0.91 -7.57 -18.78
CA LEU A 142 -2.16 -8.07 -18.20
C LEU A 142 -3.27 -7.01 -18.21
#